data_a4b3f64adfbe1b58915e72640624f6d6
#
_entry.id   a4b3f64adfbe1b58915e72640624f6d6
#
_cell.length_a   1.000
_cell.length_b   1.000
_cell.length_c   1.000
_cell.angle_alpha   90.00
_cell.angle_beta   90.00
_cell.angle_gamma   90.00
#
_symmetry.space_group_name_H-M   'P 1'
#
loop_
_entity.id
_entity.type
_entity.pdbx_description
1 polymer ?
#
loop_
_entity_poly.entity_id
_entity_poly.type
_entity_poly.pdbx_seq_one_letter_code
_entity_poly.pdbx_strand_id
1 'polypeptide(L)'
;MSFISNDYINSIERGYGDSDKKLCHECIGNKSLKEYIKANGYVCTCDYCGQRRKAVNLDSFMVIIMSGVNFLYTHAVNELPCDSGEYIGKTYTTAQLIFEELRDEIDAQDERILKDIVEIMYDDIWCDADPF
;
A
#
# COMPACT_ATOMS: atom_id res chain seq x y z
N MET A 1 2.80 23.20 -23.10
CA MET A 1 2.52 22.82 -21.70
C MET A 1 1.76 21.51 -21.69
N SER A 2 2.21 20.59 -20.89
CA SER A 2 1.51 19.33 -20.73
C SER A 2 0.30 19.52 -19.82
N PHE A 3 -0.84 18.99 -20.22
CA PHE A 3 -2.05 18.98 -19.40
C PHE A 3 -2.15 17.73 -18.54
N ILE A 4 -1.22 16.81 -18.71
CA ILE A 4 -1.11 15.65 -17.83
C ILE A 4 -0.30 16.09 -16.63
N SER A 5 -0.91 16.08 -15.45
CA SER A 5 -0.20 16.54 -14.25
C SER A 5 0.91 15.55 -13.90
N ASN A 6 1.99 16.07 -13.36
CA ASN A 6 3.08 15.23 -12.85
C ASN A 6 2.58 14.31 -11.75
N ASP A 7 1.59 14.74 -10.98
CA ASP A 7 0.99 13.94 -9.93
C ASP A 7 0.30 12.69 -10.49
N TYR A 8 -0.39 12.83 -11.62
CA TYR A 8 -1.03 11.70 -12.28
C TYR A 8 0.00 10.67 -12.76
N ILE A 9 1.06 11.14 -13.41
CA ILE A 9 2.14 10.27 -13.88
C ILE A 9 2.81 9.58 -12.69
N ASN A 10 3.10 10.33 -11.64
CA ASN A 10 3.72 9.77 -10.43
C ASN A 10 2.83 8.73 -9.77
N SER A 11 1.52 8.93 -9.75
CA SER A 11 0.60 7.94 -9.15
C SER A 11 0.58 6.63 -9.94
N ILE A 12 0.68 6.68 -11.26
CA ILE A 12 0.76 5.47 -12.09
C ILE A 12 2.07 4.72 -11.79
N GLU A 13 3.19 5.43 -11.73
CA GLU A 13 4.50 4.83 -11.48
C GLU A 13 4.61 4.26 -10.07
N ARG A 14 4.08 4.94 -9.07
CA ARG A 14 4.15 4.49 -7.69
C ARG A 14 3.13 3.41 -7.34
N GLY A 15 2.07 3.24 -8.15
CA GLY A 15 1.08 2.18 -8.00
C GLY A 15 -0.09 2.48 -7.08
N TYR A 16 -0.27 3.74 -6.68
CA TYR A 16 -1.39 4.15 -5.82
C TYR A 16 -1.78 5.60 -6.06
N GLY A 17 -3.03 5.92 -5.71
CA GLY A 17 -3.54 7.28 -5.82
C GLY A 17 -3.35 8.10 -4.56
N ASP A 18 -3.94 9.28 -4.53
CA ASP A 18 -3.88 10.18 -3.39
C ASP A 18 -4.97 9.89 -2.37
N SER A 19 -4.69 10.19 -1.11
CA SER A 19 -5.68 10.10 -0.04
C SER A 19 -5.34 11.12 1.04
N ASP A 20 -6.34 11.82 1.54
CA ASP A 20 -6.19 12.76 2.65
C ASP A 20 -6.63 12.19 4.00
N LYS A 21 -6.99 10.90 4.04
CA LYS A 21 -7.31 10.23 5.30
C LYS A 21 -6.09 10.19 6.20
N LYS A 22 -6.31 10.44 7.48
CA LYS A 22 -5.24 10.49 8.49
C LYS A 22 -5.16 9.17 9.24
N LEU A 23 -3.96 8.63 9.32
CA LEU A 23 -3.66 7.36 10.00
C LEU A 23 -2.64 7.63 11.08
N CYS A 24 -3.02 7.43 12.35
CA CYS A 24 -2.10 7.64 13.47
C CYS A 24 -1.28 6.38 13.77
N HIS A 25 -0.18 6.58 14.52
CA HIS A 25 0.74 5.49 14.82
C HIS A 25 0.12 4.42 15.73
N GLU A 26 -0.91 4.74 16.52
CA GLU A 26 -1.54 3.76 17.42
C GLU A 26 -2.49 2.81 16.67
N CYS A 27 -2.91 3.16 15.47
CA CYS A 27 -3.76 2.30 14.65
C CYS A 27 -2.98 1.20 13.91
N ILE A 28 -1.66 1.22 14.03
CA ILE A 28 -0.77 0.22 13.40
C ILE A 28 0.01 -0.48 14.50
N GLY A 29 0.05 -1.80 14.48
CA GLY A 29 0.81 -2.59 15.43
C GLY A 29 2.26 -2.84 15.06
N ASN A 30 2.57 -2.83 13.77
CA ASN A 30 3.94 -3.05 13.29
C ASN A 30 4.86 -1.93 13.74
N LYS A 31 5.94 -2.28 14.43
CA LYS A 31 6.86 -1.32 15.04
C LYS A 31 7.51 -0.39 14.02
N SER A 32 7.99 -0.93 12.91
CA SER A 32 8.65 -0.14 11.88
C SER A 32 7.69 0.85 11.23
N LEU A 33 6.46 0.44 11.00
CA LEU A 33 5.43 1.30 10.43
C LEU A 33 5.00 2.40 11.41
N LYS A 34 4.90 2.07 12.71
CA LYS A 34 4.65 3.07 13.75
C LYS A 34 5.75 4.14 13.76
N GLU A 35 6.99 3.72 13.70
CA GLU A 35 8.13 4.65 13.70
C GLU A 35 8.12 5.54 12.48
N TYR A 36 7.74 5.00 11.32
CA TYR A 36 7.59 5.80 10.10
C TYR A 36 6.54 6.90 10.28
N ILE A 37 5.38 6.55 10.86
CA ILE A 37 4.32 7.52 11.12
C ILE A 37 4.79 8.60 12.08
N LYS A 38 5.47 8.22 13.16
CA LYS A 38 6.00 9.18 14.13
C LYS A 38 7.04 10.11 13.51
N ALA A 39 7.89 9.57 12.63
CA ALA A 39 8.97 10.34 12.01
C ALA A 39 8.47 11.30 10.94
N ASN A 40 7.42 10.94 10.22
CA ASN A 40 6.92 11.70 9.07
C ASN A 40 5.58 12.38 9.31
N GLY A 41 4.93 12.09 10.42
CA GLY A 41 3.60 12.60 10.73
C GLY A 41 3.61 13.91 11.48
N TYR A 42 2.42 14.43 11.66
CA TYR A 42 2.16 15.63 12.45
C TYR A 42 0.91 15.39 13.29
N VAL A 43 0.74 16.19 14.33
CA VAL A 43 -0.39 16.02 15.26
C VAL A 43 -1.69 16.45 14.56
N CYS A 44 -2.60 15.50 14.40
CA CYS A 44 -3.93 15.75 13.84
C CYS A 44 -4.87 14.64 14.29
N THR A 45 -6.15 14.79 13.97
CA THR A 45 -7.17 13.81 14.32
C THR A 45 -7.11 12.63 13.35
N CYS A 46 -6.95 11.42 13.91
CA CYS A 46 -6.96 10.18 13.12
C CYS A 46 -8.38 9.89 12.64
N ASP A 47 -8.50 9.52 11.36
CA ASP A 47 -9.80 9.21 10.77
C ASP A 47 -10.33 7.82 11.18
N TYR A 48 -9.49 6.99 11.79
CA TYR A 48 -9.86 5.62 12.17
C TYR A 48 -10.21 5.50 13.65
N CYS A 49 -9.44 6.11 14.54
CA CYS A 49 -9.69 6.02 15.97
C CYS A 49 -10.24 7.32 16.60
N GLY A 50 -10.22 8.42 15.85
CA GLY A 50 -10.73 9.71 16.30
C GLY A 50 -9.85 10.43 17.30
N GLN A 51 -8.71 9.87 17.65
CA GLN A 51 -7.79 10.48 18.61
C GLN A 51 -6.84 11.44 17.94
N ARG A 52 -6.44 12.47 18.67
CA ARG A 52 -5.47 13.46 18.17
C ARG A 52 -4.07 13.05 18.60
N ARG A 53 -3.25 12.69 17.63
CA ARG A 53 -1.85 12.29 17.83
C ARG A 53 -1.11 12.36 16.51
N LYS A 54 0.18 12.02 16.49
CA LYS A 54 0.94 12.01 15.25
C LYS A 54 0.32 11.04 14.26
N ALA A 55 0.03 11.56 13.07
CA ALA A 55 -0.59 10.81 11.98
C ALA A 55 -0.04 11.29 10.65
N VAL A 56 -0.18 10.45 9.65
CA VAL A 56 0.21 10.77 8.26
C VAL A 56 -1.00 10.63 7.37
N ASN A 57 -0.97 11.28 6.21
CA ASN A 57 -1.94 10.98 5.17
C ASN A 57 -1.73 9.53 4.71
N LEU A 58 -2.79 8.85 4.35
CA LEU A 58 -2.70 7.45 3.93
C LEU A 58 -1.79 7.29 2.70
N ASP A 59 -1.83 8.24 1.76
CA ASP A 59 -0.94 8.20 0.59
C ASP A 59 0.54 8.33 0.99
N SER A 60 0.86 9.08 2.03
CA SER A 60 2.22 9.15 2.56
C SER A 60 2.63 7.82 3.21
N PHE A 61 1.69 7.16 3.89
CA PHE A 61 1.92 5.84 4.46
C PHE A 61 2.19 4.79 3.38
N MET A 62 1.59 4.94 2.21
CA MET A 62 1.79 4.03 1.09
C MET A 62 3.24 4.00 0.59
N VAL A 63 4.02 5.05 0.84
CA VAL A 63 5.44 5.06 0.46
C VAL A 63 6.18 3.87 1.08
N ILE A 64 5.98 3.64 2.38
CA ILE A 64 6.64 2.52 3.06
C ILE A 64 5.94 1.19 2.72
N ILE A 65 4.64 1.18 2.55
CA ILE A 65 3.89 -0.03 2.18
C ILE A 65 4.34 -0.52 0.80
N MET A 66 4.40 0.37 -0.19
CA MET A 66 4.83 -0.01 -1.54
C MET A 66 6.29 -0.41 -1.59
N SER A 67 7.13 0.17 -0.75
CA SER A 67 8.52 -0.24 -0.62
C SER A 67 8.62 -1.72 -0.21
N GLY A 68 7.81 -2.13 0.78
CA GLY A 68 7.74 -3.53 1.20
C GLY A 68 7.14 -4.44 0.14
N VAL A 69 6.06 -3.99 -0.49
CA VAL A 69 5.40 -4.76 -1.56
C VAL A 69 6.39 -5.01 -2.71
N ASN A 70 7.07 -3.97 -3.17
CA ASN A 70 8.00 -4.09 -4.29
C ASN A 70 9.25 -4.91 -3.96
N PHE A 71 9.56 -5.05 -2.69
CA PHE A 71 10.67 -5.92 -2.26
C PHE A 71 10.26 -7.40 -2.31
N LEU A 72 9.03 -7.73 -1.93
CA LEU A 72 8.56 -9.10 -1.79
C LEU A 72 7.80 -9.62 -3.01
N TYR A 73 7.21 -8.72 -3.79
CA TYR A 73 6.33 -9.06 -4.90
C TYR A 73 6.66 -8.23 -6.12
N THR A 74 6.26 -8.73 -7.28
CA THR A 74 6.41 -8.03 -8.54
C THR A 74 5.13 -8.22 -9.37
N HIS A 75 4.98 -7.42 -10.40
CA HIS A 75 3.84 -7.56 -11.30
C HIS A 75 3.96 -8.85 -12.12
N ALA A 76 2.91 -9.65 -12.15
CA ALA A 76 2.91 -10.94 -12.83
C ALA A 76 3.24 -10.79 -14.32
N VAL A 77 2.82 -9.68 -14.93
CA VAL A 77 3.10 -9.42 -16.35
C VAL A 77 4.60 -9.38 -16.65
N ASN A 78 5.42 -9.03 -15.65
CA ASN A 78 6.88 -8.91 -15.82
C ASN A 78 7.63 -10.23 -15.57
N GLU A 79 7.03 -11.16 -14.81
CA GLU A 79 7.75 -12.32 -14.30
C GLU A 79 7.16 -13.66 -14.72
N LEU A 80 5.86 -13.74 -14.94
CA LEU A 80 5.22 -15.02 -15.20
C LEU A 80 4.88 -15.20 -16.67
N PRO A 81 5.11 -16.41 -17.22
CA PRO A 81 4.64 -16.72 -18.56
C PRO A 81 3.11 -16.75 -18.59
N CYS A 82 2.57 -16.42 -19.73
CA CYS A 82 1.13 -16.38 -19.96
C CYS A 82 0.79 -17.40 -21.04
N ASP A 83 -0.18 -18.27 -20.76
CA ASP A 83 -0.68 -19.26 -21.70
C ASP A 83 -2.19 -19.17 -21.75
N SER A 84 -2.73 -19.01 -22.96
CA SER A 84 -4.18 -18.90 -23.19
C SER A 84 -4.85 -17.80 -22.35
N GLY A 85 -4.12 -16.70 -22.14
CA GLY A 85 -4.62 -15.56 -21.36
C GLY A 85 -4.48 -15.68 -19.86
N GLU A 86 -3.88 -16.75 -19.37
CA GLU A 86 -3.68 -16.97 -17.94
C GLU A 86 -2.20 -17.04 -17.59
N TYR A 87 -1.84 -16.49 -16.44
CA TYR A 87 -0.47 -16.59 -15.95
C TYR A 87 -0.19 -18.00 -15.42
N ILE A 88 1.01 -18.49 -15.69
CA ILE A 88 1.48 -19.77 -15.19
C ILE A 88 2.27 -19.50 -13.91
N GLY A 89 1.74 -19.93 -12.78
CA GLY A 89 2.35 -19.74 -11.46
C GLY A 89 1.36 -19.12 -10.48
N LYS A 90 1.82 -18.96 -9.24
CA LYS A 90 0.97 -18.41 -8.18
C LYS A 90 0.85 -16.90 -8.34
N THR A 91 -0.37 -16.41 -8.32
CA THR A 91 -0.68 -14.99 -8.46
C THR A 91 -1.54 -14.51 -7.30
N TYR A 92 -1.53 -13.19 -7.09
CA TYR A 92 -2.33 -12.51 -6.07
C TYR A 92 -2.97 -11.29 -6.70
N THR A 93 -4.25 -11.06 -6.42
CA THR A 93 -4.84 -9.75 -6.71
C THR A 93 -4.33 -8.74 -5.67
N THR A 94 -4.48 -7.44 -5.92
CA THR A 94 -4.11 -6.43 -4.94
C THR A 94 -4.84 -6.66 -3.62
N ALA A 95 -6.13 -6.99 -3.66
CA ALA A 95 -6.90 -7.26 -2.45
C ALA A 95 -6.36 -8.46 -1.69
N GLN A 96 -6.04 -9.56 -2.36
CA GLN A 96 -5.45 -10.75 -1.72
C GLN A 96 -4.10 -10.43 -1.11
N LEU A 97 -3.29 -9.65 -1.80
CA LEU A 97 -1.98 -9.26 -1.30
C LEU A 97 -2.08 -8.52 0.03
N ILE A 98 -2.99 -7.55 0.13
CA ILE A 98 -3.14 -6.73 1.33
C ILE A 98 -3.90 -7.46 2.44
N PHE A 99 -5.05 -8.09 2.11
CA PHE A 99 -5.91 -8.70 3.13
C PHE A 99 -5.44 -10.06 3.62
N GLU A 100 -4.71 -10.80 2.79
CA GLU A 100 -4.29 -12.16 3.13
C GLU A 100 -2.80 -12.28 3.40
N GLU A 101 -1.97 -11.72 2.51
CA GLU A 101 -0.52 -11.92 2.60
C GLU A 101 0.17 -10.92 3.53
N LEU A 102 -0.24 -9.66 3.51
CA LEU A 102 0.41 -8.60 4.27
C LEU A 102 -0.37 -8.15 5.51
N ARG A 103 -1.50 -8.74 5.77
CA ARG A 103 -2.35 -8.38 6.90
C ARG A 103 -1.60 -8.38 8.23
N ASP A 104 -0.90 -9.46 8.53
CA ASP A 104 -0.18 -9.62 9.79
C ASP A 104 1.05 -8.72 9.85
N GLU A 105 1.68 -8.47 8.72
CA GLU A 105 2.85 -7.59 8.64
C GLU A 105 2.48 -6.13 8.89
N ILE A 106 1.35 -5.69 8.36
CA ILE A 106 0.86 -4.32 8.58
C ILE A 106 0.32 -4.18 10.00
N ASP A 107 -0.37 -5.21 10.47
CA ASP A 107 -0.99 -5.25 11.80
C ASP A 107 -1.84 -4.01 12.07
N ALA A 108 -2.77 -3.74 11.15
CA ALA A 108 -3.71 -2.64 11.29
C ALA A 108 -4.75 -2.98 12.36
N GLN A 109 -4.99 -2.06 13.27
CA GLN A 109 -5.94 -2.26 14.37
C GLN A 109 -7.39 -2.09 13.94
N ASP A 110 -7.63 -1.51 12.77
CA ASP A 110 -8.95 -1.31 12.19
C ASP A 110 -8.92 -1.82 10.74
N GLU A 111 -9.83 -2.71 10.41
CA GLU A 111 -9.88 -3.31 9.08
C GLU A 111 -10.15 -2.29 7.98
N ARG A 112 -10.78 -1.18 8.31
CA ARG A 112 -10.99 -0.09 7.34
C ARG A 112 -9.68 0.44 6.77
N ILE A 113 -8.59 0.35 7.56
CA ILE A 113 -7.26 0.78 7.11
C ILE A 113 -6.82 -0.08 5.92
N LEU A 114 -6.93 -1.40 6.04
CA LEU A 114 -6.58 -2.32 4.95
C LEU A 114 -7.45 -2.10 3.73
N LYS A 115 -8.75 -1.89 3.96
CA LYS A 115 -9.70 -1.63 2.89
C LYS A 115 -9.35 -0.35 2.13
N ASP A 116 -9.00 0.70 2.86
CA ASP A 116 -8.64 1.98 2.25
C ASP A 116 -7.30 1.88 1.50
N ILE A 117 -6.36 1.08 2.01
CA ILE A 117 -5.10 0.81 1.31
C ILE A 117 -5.38 0.15 -0.04
N VAL A 118 -6.21 -0.88 -0.06
CA VAL A 118 -6.59 -1.56 -1.30
C VAL A 118 -7.27 -0.60 -2.26
N GLU A 119 -8.12 0.28 -1.72
CA GLU A 119 -8.90 1.23 -2.53
C GLU A 119 -8.01 2.24 -3.25
N ILE A 120 -6.93 2.70 -2.63
CA ILE A 120 -6.03 3.67 -3.28
C ILE A 120 -4.92 3.00 -4.08
N MET A 121 -4.62 1.71 -3.84
CA MET A 121 -3.71 0.96 -4.69
C MET A 121 -4.39 0.63 -6.01
N TYR A 122 -3.61 0.65 -7.10
CA TYR A 122 -4.14 0.24 -8.38
C TYR A 122 -4.27 -1.28 -8.43
N ASP A 123 -5.38 -1.75 -8.98
CA ASP A 123 -5.59 -3.17 -9.17
C ASP A 123 -4.54 -3.73 -10.12
N ASP A 124 -3.95 -4.85 -9.72
CA ASP A 124 -2.98 -5.54 -10.55
C ASP A 124 -2.93 -7.00 -10.14
N ILE A 125 -2.20 -7.78 -10.92
CA ILE A 125 -1.91 -9.18 -10.61
C ILE A 125 -0.45 -9.26 -10.19
N TRP A 126 -0.23 -9.75 -9.00
CA TRP A 126 1.09 -9.82 -8.36
C TRP A 126 1.57 -11.25 -8.28
N CYS A 127 2.86 -11.44 -8.21
CA CYS A 127 3.48 -12.73 -7.90
C CYS A 127 4.67 -12.52 -6.99
N ASP A 128 5.18 -13.60 -6.40
CA ASP A 128 6.37 -13.51 -5.55
C ASP A 128 7.55 -13.01 -6.38
N ALA A 129 8.33 -12.11 -5.80
CA ALA A 129 9.55 -11.65 -6.44
C ALA A 129 10.56 -12.81 -6.48
N ASP A 130 11.21 -12.98 -7.63
CA ASP A 130 12.25 -13.99 -7.77
C ASP A 130 13.44 -13.59 -6.92
N PRO A 131 13.90 -14.46 -5.99
CA PRO A 131 15.06 -14.14 -5.15
C PRO A 131 16.39 -14.13 -5.88
N PHE A 132 16.41 -14.48 -7.13
CA PHE A 132 17.65 -14.50 -7.94
C PHE A 132 17.65 -13.50 -9.07
#